data_09c39a8a1433c1b11f2fa665721c4ec8
#
_entry.id   09c39a8a1433c1b11f2fa665721c4ec8
#
_cell.length_a   1.000
_cell.length_b   1.000
_cell.length_c   1.000
_cell.angle_alpha   90.00
_cell.angle_beta   90.00
_cell.angle_gamma   90.00
#
_symmetry.space_group_name_H-M   'P 1'
#
loop_
_entity.id
_entity.type
_entity.pdbx_description
1 polymer ?
#
loop_
_entity_poly.entity_id
_entity_poly.type
_entity_poly.pdbx_seq_one_letter_code
_entity_poly.pdbx_strand_id
1 'polypeptide(L)'
;GDATQIYAVGSEDKTVTNNSELDPYRAVIVDGNLALNLPGVDDTADGLTINNLSGAASGVINITSTNDKTASVILNNELLGTDPNTSGPDTKYSGTINGGTANITKTGDGSLELAGTLDTSGTLDMQDGQLILSGTADLGSIKLNSSNSGDLSSLDITGKAEAGTLTDEGNGGNLSIGKNGTLSLTGAGSELSNSTVSGAGVLQVADNASLALNGTSKLDGVQVDLDGNGMLELGNAANSISGLTGSGALNNGSALEITTAGNALYEGSLSGEGSITMNGTGTQVLKGNGAIGQALSVTKGTLELTGAEGGNGSVTYKSLTAGSGAHVRLSPVGEGTGAVNTTLTVANGLNLQNSHLDLVINTNRDDLFSSPVITVQAGDVNLDGTTVSLGSLGDYD
;
A
#
# COMPACT_ATOMS: atom_id res chain seq x y z
N GLY A 1 11.24 -28.45 -28.14
CA GLY A 1 10.68 -28.37 -29.49
C GLY A 1 10.21 -26.95 -29.71
N ASP A 2 10.53 -26.35 -30.85
CA ASP A 2 10.04 -25.00 -31.22
C ASP A 2 8.51 -25.04 -31.29
N ALA A 3 7.86 -24.60 -30.24
CA ALA A 3 6.42 -24.37 -30.24
C ALA A 3 6.14 -23.20 -31.20
N THR A 4 5.57 -23.49 -32.37
CA THR A 4 5.26 -22.49 -33.42
C THR A 4 3.78 -22.22 -33.54
N GLN A 5 2.94 -22.96 -32.80
CA GLN A 5 1.48 -22.93 -32.92
C GLN A 5 0.85 -21.92 -31.96
N ILE A 6 -0.30 -21.40 -32.37
CA ILE A 6 -1.14 -20.51 -31.56
C ILE A 6 -2.44 -21.25 -31.23
N TYR A 7 -2.82 -21.26 -29.96
CA TYR A 7 -4.12 -21.73 -29.51
C TYR A 7 -5.09 -20.55 -29.48
N ALA A 8 -6.09 -20.56 -30.34
CA ALA A 8 -7.05 -19.47 -30.43
C ALA A 8 -8.46 -19.94 -30.03
N VAL A 9 -9.13 -19.17 -29.18
CA VAL A 9 -10.51 -19.36 -28.75
C VAL A 9 -11.32 -18.17 -29.26
N GLY A 10 -12.13 -18.41 -30.31
CA GLY A 10 -13.01 -17.39 -30.88
C GLY A 10 -14.47 -17.57 -30.44
N SER A 11 -15.40 -17.57 -31.39
CA SER A 11 -16.85 -17.68 -31.12
C SER A 11 -17.28 -19.07 -30.63
N GLU A 12 -16.48 -20.08 -30.82
CA GLU A 12 -16.76 -21.44 -30.33
C GLU A 12 -16.12 -21.65 -28.99
N ASP A 13 -16.88 -22.20 -28.05
CA ASP A 13 -16.36 -22.56 -26.71
C ASP A 13 -15.32 -23.67 -26.83
N LYS A 14 -14.24 -23.56 -26.08
CA LYS A 14 -13.20 -24.58 -25.97
C LYS A 14 -13.03 -25.05 -24.54
N THR A 15 -12.65 -26.30 -24.39
CA THR A 15 -12.38 -26.92 -23.07
C THR A 15 -11.02 -27.58 -23.10
N VAL A 16 -10.25 -27.34 -22.05
CA VAL A 16 -8.95 -27.99 -21.76
C VAL A 16 -9.14 -28.85 -20.51
N THR A 17 -8.66 -30.10 -20.54
CA THR A 17 -8.97 -31.09 -19.50
C THR A 17 -7.74 -31.67 -18.82
N ASN A 18 -6.53 -31.29 -19.26
CA ASN A 18 -5.29 -31.75 -18.62
C ASN A 18 -4.22 -30.67 -18.64
N ASN A 19 -3.26 -30.79 -17.72
CA ASN A 19 -2.25 -29.76 -17.44
C ASN A 19 -1.16 -29.63 -18.54
N SER A 20 -1.09 -30.54 -19.50
CA SER A 20 -0.12 -30.50 -20.61
C SER A 20 -0.73 -30.17 -21.96
N GLU A 21 -2.04 -29.95 -22.02
CA GLU A 21 -2.75 -29.79 -23.30
C GLU A 21 -2.31 -28.54 -24.08
N LEU A 22 -1.89 -27.48 -23.38
CA LEU A 22 -1.44 -26.24 -24.01
C LEU A 22 0.09 -26.16 -24.20
N ASP A 23 0.87 -27.14 -23.75
CA ASP A 23 2.34 -27.16 -23.88
C ASP A 23 2.87 -26.95 -25.31
N PRO A 24 2.20 -27.48 -26.37
CA PRO A 24 2.67 -27.27 -27.74
C PRO A 24 2.51 -25.81 -28.25
N TYR A 25 1.76 -24.98 -27.55
CA TYR A 25 1.41 -23.63 -28.05
C TYR A 25 2.33 -22.57 -27.43
N ARG A 26 2.92 -21.74 -28.30
CA ARG A 26 3.76 -20.59 -27.88
C ARG A 26 2.93 -19.38 -27.45
N ALA A 27 1.65 -19.34 -27.84
CA ALA A 27 0.74 -18.26 -27.47
C ALA A 27 -0.69 -18.78 -27.38
N VAL A 28 -1.47 -18.21 -26.48
CA VAL A 28 -2.90 -18.48 -26.28
C VAL A 28 -3.67 -17.18 -26.44
N ILE A 29 -4.64 -17.17 -27.38
CA ILE A 29 -5.51 -16.01 -27.63
C ILE A 29 -6.93 -16.40 -27.22
N VAL A 30 -7.54 -15.65 -26.31
CA VAL A 30 -8.89 -15.94 -25.82
C VAL A 30 -9.80 -14.74 -26.05
N ASP A 31 -10.61 -14.84 -27.12
CA ASP A 31 -11.62 -13.85 -27.46
C ASP A 31 -13.06 -14.33 -27.16
N GLY A 32 -13.22 -15.62 -26.86
CA GLY A 32 -14.46 -16.30 -26.49
C GLY A 32 -14.34 -17.04 -25.16
N ASN A 33 -15.07 -18.14 -24.99
CA ASN A 33 -15.10 -18.91 -23.76
C ASN A 33 -14.07 -20.04 -23.76
N LEU A 34 -13.20 -20.07 -22.78
CA LEU A 34 -12.25 -21.14 -22.52
C LEU A 34 -12.53 -21.74 -21.13
N ALA A 35 -12.95 -22.97 -21.09
CA ALA A 35 -13.10 -23.74 -19.85
C ALA A 35 -11.81 -24.54 -19.60
N LEU A 36 -11.21 -24.33 -18.42
CA LEU A 36 -10.06 -25.07 -17.93
C LEU A 36 -10.55 -26.01 -16.81
N ASN A 37 -10.93 -27.24 -17.17
CA ASN A 37 -11.37 -28.28 -16.24
C ASN A 37 -10.17 -29.15 -15.89
N LEU A 38 -9.36 -28.73 -14.93
CA LEU A 38 -8.02 -29.26 -14.68
C LEU A 38 -7.98 -30.21 -13.49
N PRO A 39 -7.19 -31.27 -13.52
CA PRO A 39 -6.82 -31.94 -12.30
C PRO A 39 -6.01 -30.99 -11.42
N GLY A 40 -6.45 -30.81 -10.17
CA GLY A 40 -5.68 -30.06 -9.19
C GLY A 40 -4.40 -30.79 -8.82
N VAL A 41 -3.39 -30.06 -8.37
CA VAL A 41 -2.03 -30.53 -8.14
C VAL A 41 -1.57 -30.28 -6.71
N ASP A 42 -0.55 -31.01 -6.25
CA ASP A 42 0.10 -30.78 -4.96
C ASP A 42 1.19 -29.70 -5.09
N ASP A 43 1.91 -29.70 -6.22
CA ASP A 43 2.91 -28.68 -6.55
C ASP A 43 2.34 -27.77 -7.64
N THR A 44 2.34 -26.46 -7.40
CA THR A 44 1.84 -25.47 -8.37
C THR A 44 2.62 -25.48 -9.68
N ALA A 45 3.88 -25.95 -9.68
CA ALA A 45 4.70 -26.11 -10.87
C ALA A 45 4.19 -27.21 -11.84
N ASP A 46 3.35 -28.13 -11.35
CA ASP A 46 2.71 -29.18 -12.16
C ASP A 46 1.39 -28.69 -12.81
N GLY A 47 1.06 -27.41 -12.70
CA GLY A 47 -0.13 -26.79 -13.25
C GLY A 47 -0.11 -26.64 -14.76
N LEU A 48 -1.26 -26.21 -15.33
CA LEU A 48 -1.36 -25.88 -16.75
C LEU A 48 -0.57 -24.61 -17.06
N THR A 49 0.31 -24.68 -18.04
CA THR A 49 1.03 -23.50 -18.55
C THR A 49 0.28 -22.86 -19.72
N ILE A 50 0.02 -21.57 -19.63
CA ILE A 50 -0.48 -20.71 -20.70
C ILE A 50 0.65 -19.76 -21.11
N ASN A 51 1.17 -19.96 -22.32
CA ASN A 51 2.24 -19.11 -22.86
C ASN A 51 1.64 -17.85 -23.52
N ASN A 52 2.21 -16.69 -23.24
CA ASN A 52 1.93 -15.41 -23.92
C ASN A 52 0.43 -15.17 -24.13
N LEU A 53 -0.32 -15.18 -23.01
CA LEU A 53 -1.78 -14.95 -23.00
C LEU A 53 -2.13 -13.59 -23.57
N SER A 54 -3.10 -13.57 -24.50
CA SER A 54 -3.73 -12.35 -25.01
C SER A 54 -5.20 -12.58 -25.32
N GLY A 55 -5.95 -11.52 -25.56
CA GLY A 55 -7.35 -11.62 -25.98
C GLY A 55 -8.17 -10.38 -25.67
N ALA A 56 -9.35 -10.32 -26.30
CA ALA A 56 -10.28 -9.22 -26.22
C ALA A 56 -11.08 -9.20 -24.90
N ALA A 57 -11.82 -8.11 -24.67
CA ALA A 57 -12.69 -7.95 -23.49
C ALA A 57 -13.85 -8.98 -23.43
N SER A 58 -14.21 -9.58 -24.58
CA SER A 58 -15.19 -10.65 -24.66
C SER A 58 -14.66 -12.01 -24.21
N GLY A 59 -13.34 -12.18 -24.08
CA GLY A 59 -12.72 -13.41 -23.64
C GLY A 59 -13.07 -13.76 -22.19
N VAL A 60 -13.35 -15.04 -21.94
CA VAL A 60 -13.63 -15.55 -20.59
C VAL A 60 -12.86 -16.84 -20.39
N ILE A 61 -12.08 -16.90 -19.34
CA ILE A 61 -11.38 -18.11 -18.87
C ILE A 61 -12.03 -18.54 -17.57
N ASN A 62 -12.59 -19.74 -17.53
CA ASN A 62 -13.18 -20.33 -16.34
C ASN A 62 -12.30 -21.51 -15.88
N ILE A 63 -11.84 -21.49 -14.65
CA ILE A 63 -10.95 -22.51 -14.09
C ILE A 63 -11.72 -23.31 -13.03
N THR A 64 -11.74 -24.63 -13.18
CA THR A 64 -12.31 -25.54 -12.19
C THR A 64 -11.38 -26.72 -11.93
N SER A 65 -11.33 -27.20 -10.71
CA SER A 65 -10.62 -28.44 -10.39
C SER A 65 -11.54 -29.63 -10.59
N THR A 66 -11.02 -30.71 -11.17
CA THR A 66 -11.75 -31.96 -11.39
C THR A 66 -11.53 -32.99 -10.28
N ASN A 67 -10.73 -32.68 -9.27
CA ASN A 67 -10.45 -33.54 -8.11
C ASN A 67 -10.44 -32.71 -6.82
N ASP A 68 -10.10 -33.32 -5.70
CA ASP A 68 -10.06 -32.68 -4.37
C ASP A 68 -8.86 -31.73 -4.15
N LYS A 69 -7.99 -31.60 -5.15
CA LYS A 69 -6.82 -30.72 -5.09
C LYS A 69 -7.09 -29.39 -5.80
N THR A 70 -6.29 -28.38 -5.51
CA THR A 70 -6.41 -27.06 -6.11
C THR A 70 -5.86 -27.05 -7.54
N ALA A 71 -6.61 -26.50 -8.49
CA ALA A 71 -6.10 -26.25 -9.84
C ALA A 71 -5.00 -25.18 -9.79
N SER A 72 -4.02 -25.31 -10.67
CA SER A 72 -2.92 -24.36 -10.84
C SER A 72 -2.77 -23.97 -12.29
N VAL A 73 -2.69 -22.66 -12.56
CA VAL A 73 -2.46 -22.11 -13.90
C VAL A 73 -1.22 -21.23 -13.86
N ILE A 74 -0.27 -21.51 -14.75
CA ILE A 74 0.98 -20.77 -14.91
C ILE A 74 0.85 -19.86 -16.11
N LEU A 75 0.90 -18.56 -15.89
CA LEU A 75 0.95 -17.53 -16.93
C LEU A 75 2.42 -17.25 -17.26
N ASN A 76 2.92 -17.91 -18.29
CA ASN A 76 4.31 -17.78 -18.73
C ASN A 76 4.42 -16.76 -19.87
N ASN A 77 5.12 -15.67 -19.62
CA ASN A 77 5.38 -14.65 -20.64
C ASN A 77 6.88 -14.58 -20.93
N GLU A 78 7.24 -14.88 -22.17
CA GLU A 78 8.59 -14.69 -22.67
C GLU A 78 8.73 -13.29 -23.28
N LEU A 79 9.94 -12.72 -23.23
CA LEU A 79 10.25 -11.50 -23.93
C LEU A 79 10.03 -11.71 -25.44
N LEU A 80 9.02 -11.06 -26.01
CA LEU A 80 8.68 -11.17 -27.45
C LEU A 80 9.50 -10.20 -28.31
N GLY A 81 10.82 -10.22 -28.13
CA GLY A 81 11.76 -9.48 -28.98
C GLY A 81 12.27 -8.18 -28.38
N THR A 82 13.48 -7.83 -28.75
CA THR A 82 14.23 -6.67 -28.27
C THR A 82 13.96 -5.43 -29.12
N ASP A 83 12.71 -5.00 -29.28
CA ASP A 83 12.47 -3.66 -29.80
C ASP A 83 12.46 -2.67 -28.60
N PRO A 84 13.56 -1.93 -28.37
CA PRO A 84 13.65 -0.99 -27.26
C PRO A 84 12.69 0.20 -27.39
N ASN A 85 11.91 0.28 -28.48
CA ASN A 85 10.96 1.35 -28.73
C ASN A 85 9.49 0.95 -28.48
N THR A 86 9.20 -0.28 -28.11
CA THR A 86 7.84 -0.67 -27.68
C THR A 86 7.66 -0.35 -26.20
N SER A 87 7.04 0.78 -25.91
CA SER A 87 6.59 1.14 -24.58
C SER A 87 5.23 0.47 -24.28
N GLY A 88 5.24 -0.72 -23.72
CA GLY A 88 4.00 -1.42 -23.37
C GLY A 88 4.28 -2.86 -22.94
N PRO A 89 3.26 -3.57 -22.40
CA PRO A 89 3.41 -4.98 -22.05
C PRO A 89 3.62 -5.83 -23.30
N ASP A 90 4.36 -6.93 -23.16
CA ASP A 90 4.60 -7.88 -24.27
C ASP A 90 3.28 -8.51 -24.75
N THR A 91 2.36 -8.80 -23.81
CA THR A 91 1.01 -9.25 -24.13
C THR A 91 -0.04 -8.61 -23.24
N LYS A 92 -1.29 -8.57 -23.74
CA LYS A 92 -2.42 -8.01 -23.02
C LYS A 92 -3.65 -8.92 -23.15
N TYR A 93 -4.25 -9.23 -22.02
CA TYR A 93 -5.56 -9.89 -21.93
C TYR A 93 -6.57 -8.94 -21.30
N SER A 94 -7.62 -8.62 -22.05
CA SER A 94 -8.64 -7.66 -21.62
C SER A 94 -9.93 -8.33 -21.11
N GLY A 95 -9.98 -9.66 -21.14
CA GLY A 95 -11.13 -10.45 -20.73
C GLY A 95 -11.18 -10.76 -19.23
N THR A 96 -12.01 -11.72 -18.89
CA THR A 96 -12.23 -12.16 -17.49
C THR A 96 -11.58 -13.50 -17.24
N ILE A 97 -10.88 -13.62 -16.11
CA ILE A 97 -10.40 -14.89 -15.56
C ILE A 97 -11.17 -15.17 -14.28
N ASN A 98 -12.05 -16.18 -14.33
CA ASN A 98 -12.77 -16.71 -13.18
C ASN A 98 -11.99 -17.92 -12.65
N GLY A 99 -11.12 -17.67 -11.70
CA GLY A 99 -10.20 -18.68 -11.16
C GLY A 99 -10.82 -19.62 -10.13
N GLY A 100 -11.96 -19.23 -9.53
CA GLY A 100 -12.54 -20.01 -8.43
C GLY A 100 -11.57 -20.10 -7.24
N THR A 101 -11.04 -21.31 -6.96
CA THR A 101 -10.02 -21.54 -5.92
C THR A 101 -8.60 -21.72 -6.49
N ALA A 102 -8.41 -21.55 -7.80
CA ALA A 102 -7.16 -21.86 -8.46
C ALA A 102 -6.02 -20.93 -8.03
N ASN A 103 -4.82 -21.49 -7.97
CA ASN A 103 -3.59 -20.71 -7.87
C ASN A 103 -3.16 -20.24 -9.26
N ILE A 104 -2.73 -19.01 -9.35
CA ILE A 104 -2.21 -18.38 -10.56
C ILE A 104 -0.75 -18.02 -10.31
N THR A 105 0.15 -18.50 -11.15
CA THR A 105 1.58 -18.18 -11.05
C THR A 105 2.04 -17.41 -12.28
N LYS A 106 2.70 -16.28 -12.09
CA LYS A 106 3.35 -15.53 -13.17
C LYS A 106 4.82 -15.93 -13.27
N THR A 107 5.20 -16.41 -14.45
CA THR A 107 6.58 -16.81 -14.77
C THR A 107 7.03 -16.17 -16.10
N GLY A 108 8.30 -16.38 -16.44
CA GLY A 108 8.94 -15.85 -17.66
C GLY A 108 9.25 -14.36 -17.55
N ASP A 109 10.32 -13.94 -18.22
CA ASP A 109 10.92 -12.61 -18.10
C ASP A 109 10.08 -11.48 -18.74
N GLY A 110 9.06 -11.86 -19.53
CA GLY A 110 8.19 -10.91 -20.22
C GLY A 110 7.09 -10.32 -19.34
N SER A 111 6.40 -9.33 -19.89
CA SER A 111 5.30 -8.62 -19.24
C SER A 111 3.93 -9.03 -19.76
N LEU A 112 2.97 -9.16 -18.85
CA LEU A 112 1.56 -9.41 -19.14
C LEU A 112 0.71 -8.31 -18.50
N GLU A 113 -0.18 -7.71 -19.27
CA GLU A 113 -1.24 -6.87 -18.75
C GLU A 113 -2.56 -7.65 -18.67
N LEU A 114 -3.15 -7.71 -17.49
CA LEU A 114 -4.55 -8.13 -17.28
C LEU A 114 -5.40 -6.87 -17.09
N ALA A 115 -6.10 -6.48 -18.16
CA ALA A 115 -6.86 -5.24 -18.19
C ALA A 115 -8.36 -5.45 -17.90
N GLY A 116 -8.81 -6.68 -17.84
CA GLY A 116 -10.17 -7.04 -17.45
C GLY A 116 -10.28 -7.41 -15.97
N THR A 117 -10.92 -8.53 -15.69
CA THR A 117 -11.14 -9.03 -14.32
C THR A 117 -10.30 -10.28 -14.05
N LEU A 118 -9.65 -10.31 -12.90
CA LEU A 118 -9.04 -11.51 -12.33
C LEU A 118 -9.70 -11.79 -10.98
N ASP A 119 -10.40 -12.91 -10.87
CA ASP A 119 -11.10 -13.33 -9.65
C ASP A 119 -10.65 -14.73 -9.27
N THR A 120 -9.99 -14.88 -8.13
CA THR A 120 -9.64 -16.17 -7.56
C THR A 120 -9.48 -16.08 -6.04
N SER A 121 -10.08 -16.99 -5.30
CA SER A 121 -9.80 -17.13 -3.86
C SER A 121 -8.48 -17.85 -3.55
N GLY A 122 -7.75 -18.30 -4.58
CA GLY A 122 -6.41 -18.85 -4.47
C GLY A 122 -5.32 -17.78 -4.38
N THR A 123 -4.08 -18.18 -4.61
CA THR A 123 -2.89 -17.33 -4.54
C THR A 123 -2.47 -16.85 -5.92
N LEU A 124 -2.19 -15.57 -6.06
CA LEU A 124 -1.39 -15.02 -7.16
C LEU A 124 0.08 -15.04 -6.73
N ASP A 125 0.88 -15.91 -7.33
CA ASP A 125 2.32 -16.08 -7.04
C ASP A 125 3.17 -15.41 -8.15
N MET A 126 3.95 -14.41 -7.77
CA MET A 126 4.81 -13.64 -8.67
C MET A 126 6.25 -14.18 -8.60
N GLN A 127 6.68 -14.93 -9.62
CA GLN A 127 8.01 -15.54 -9.66
C GLN A 127 8.98 -14.80 -10.59
N ASP A 128 8.56 -14.45 -11.81
CA ASP A 128 9.42 -13.78 -12.78
C ASP A 128 8.68 -12.74 -13.62
N GLY A 129 9.42 -11.81 -14.21
CA GLY A 129 8.93 -10.79 -15.11
C GLY A 129 7.94 -9.82 -14.48
N GLN A 130 7.03 -9.29 -15.29
CA GLN A 130 6.08 -8.26 -14.87
C GLN A 130 4.63 -8.70 -15.09
N LEU A 131 3.78 -8.48 -14.11
CA LEU A 131 2.32 -8.54 -14.25
C LEU A 131 1.72 -7.18 -13.95
N ILE A 132 0.93 -6.66 -14.88
CA ILE A 132 0.21 -5.40 -14.74
C ILE A 132 -1.27 -5.70 -14.54
N LEU A 133 -1.82 -5.32 -13.40
CA LEU A 133 -3.26 -5.37 -13.12
C LEU A 133 -3.85 -3.99 -13.35
N SER A 134 -4.35 -3.73 -14.57
CA SER A 134 -4.94 -2.44 -14.93
C SER A 134 -6.47 -2.43 -14.87
N GLY A 135 -7.09 -3.59 -14.75
CA GLY A 135 -8.51 -3.77 -14.49
C GLY A 135 -8.84 -3.94 -13.02
N THR A 136 -9.65 -4.94 -12.69
CA THR A 136 -10.01 -5.31 -11.33
C THR A 136 -9.46 -6.68 -10.97
N ALA A 137 -8.98 -6.84 -9.74
CA ALA A 137 -8.55 -8.12 -9.22
C ALA A 137 -9.15 -8.36 -7.84
N ASP A 138 -9.67 -9.58 -7.61
CA ASP A 138 -10.11 -10.07 -6.31
C ASP A 138 -9.37 -11.38 -6.04
N LEU A 139 -8.50 -11.38 -5.03
CA LEU A 139 -7.51 -12.42 -4.80
C LEU A 139 -7.58 -12.93 -3.36
N GLY A 140 -7.49 -14.24 -3.18
CA GLY A 140 -7.33 -14.83 -1.84
C GLY A 140 -6.03 -14.37 -1.20
N SER A 141 -4.93 -14.39 -1.96
CA SER A 141 -3.63 -13.88 -1.51
C SER A 141 -2.74 -13.46 -2.67
N ILE A 142 -1.79 -12.58 -2.37
CA ILE A 142 -0.66 -12.23 -3.24
C ILE A 142 0.62 -12.71 -2.56
N LYS A 143 1.49 -13.36 -3.34
CA LYS A 143 2.80 -13.82 -2.90
C LYS A 143 3.87 -13.29 -3.85
N LEU A 144 4.83 -12.55 -3.30
CA LEU A 144 6.00 -12.06 -4.03
C LEU A 144 7.15 -13.06 -3.80
N ASN A 145 7.55 -13.78 -4.83
CA ASN A 145 8.45 -14.93 -4.71
C ASN A 145 9.40 -15.02 -5.91
N SER A 146 10.17 -13.95 -6.11
CA SER A 146 11.09 -13.87 -7.24
C SER A 146 12.08 -15.05 -7.27
N SER A 147 12.15 -15.71 -8.40
CA SER A 147 13.06 -16.86 -8.60
C SER A 147 14.52 -16.41 -8.66
N ASN A 148 14.79 -15.16 -9.04
CA ASN A 148 16.12 -14.60 -9.21
C ASN A 148 16.32 -13.33 -8.36
N SER A 149 17.36 -13.29 -7.54
CA SER A 149 17.68 -12.12 -6.71
C SER A 149 18.24 -10.92 -7.49
N GLY A 150 18.75 -11.15 -8.70
CA GLY A 150 19.30 -10.11 -9.57
C GLY A 150 18.26 -9.46 -10.47
N ASP A 151 17.09 -10.10 -10.63
CA ASP A 151 15.98 -9.61 -11.44
C ASP A 151 14.68 -9.98 -10.73
N LEU A 152 14.22 -9.06 -9.87
CA LEU A 152 13.03 -9.30 -9.06
C LEU A 152 11.76 -9.17 -9.90
N SER A 153 10.81 -10.08 -9.69
CA SER A 153 9.47 -9.97 -10.27
C SER A 153 8.78 -8.67 -9.86
N SER A 154 7.96 -8.12 -10.74
CA SER A 154 7.19 -6.90 -10.51
C SER A 154 5.70 -7.14 -10.68
N LEU A 155 4.92 -6.81 -9.66
CA LEU A 155 3.47 -6.70 -9.72
C LEU A 155 3.08 -5.22 -9.74
N ASP A 156 2.48 -4.77 -10.85
CA ASP A 156 2.10 -3.38 -11.04
C ASP A 156 0.57 -3.26 -11.02
N ILE A 157 0.04 -2.58 -10.01
CA ILE A 157 -1.40 -2.35 -9.85
C ILE A 157 -1.70 -0.91 -10.29
N THR A 158 -2.30 -0.77 -11.47
CA THR A 158 -2.76 0.53 -11.99
C THR A 158 -4.27 0.67 -11.98
N GLY A 159 -4.98 -0.44 -11.76
CA GLY A 159 -6.41 -0.53 -11.51
C GLY A 159 -6.73 -0.74 -10.03
N LYS A 160 -7.72 -1.55 -9.75
CA LYS A 160 -8.14 -1.89 -8.38
C LYS A 160 -7.87 -3.35 -8.08
N ALA A 161 -7.15 -3.62 -7.01
CA ALA A 161 -6.93 -4.96 -6.52
C ALA A 161 -7.35 -5.06 -5.04
N GLU A 162 -7.97 -6.18 -4.71
CA GLU A 162 -8.25 -6.61 -3.35
C GLU A 162 -7.57 -7.94 -3.13
N ALA A 163 -6.96 -8.12 -1.97
CA ALA A 163 -6.34 -9.38 -1.58
C ALA A 163 -6.57 -9.67 -0.10
N GLY A 164 -6.86 -10.92 0.22
CA GLY A 164 -6.95 -11.36 1.62
C GLY A 164 -5.63 -11.10 2.33
N THR A 165 -4.52 -11.58 1.77
CA THR A 165 -3.17 -11.37 2.34
C THR A 165 -2.14 -11.03 1.28
N LEU A 166 -1.06 -10.37 1.71
CA LEU A 166 0.14 -10.07 0.94
C LEU A 166 1.35 -10.62 1.70
N THR A 167 2.08 -11.52 1.07
CA THR A 167 3.28 -12.15 1.66
C THR A 167 4.43 -12.16 0.68
N ASP A 168 5.63 -12.42 1.18
CA ASP A 168 6.79 -12.71 0.34
C ASP A 168 7.53 -13.96 0.79
N GLU A 169 8.26 -14.55 -0.14
CA GLU A 169 9.18 -15.66 0.10
C GLU A 169 10.50 -15.45 -0.67
N GLY A 170 11.54 -16.17 -0.26
CA GLY A 170 12.80 -16.22 -0.97
C GLY A 170 13.43 -14.84 -1.18
N ASN A 171 13.49 -14.41 -2.43
CA ASN A 171 14.07 -13.11 -2.81
C ASN A 171 13.07 -11.95 -2.69
N GLY A 172 11.80 -12.21 -2.34
CA GLY A 172 10.75 -11.20 -2.34
C GLY A 172 10.37 -10.75 -3.75
N GLY A 173 9.99 -9.48 -3.90
CA GLY A 173 9.61 -8.90 -5.18
C GLY A 173 9.32 -7.41 -5.08
N ASN A 174 8.95 -6.83 -6.21
CA ASN A 174 8.51 -5.45 -6.28
C ASN A 174 6.99 -5.40 -6.47
N LEU A 175 6.33 -4.60 -5.65
CA LEU A 175 4.92 -4.24 -5.81
C LEU A 175 4.84 -2.75 -6.08
N SER A 176 4.32 -2.36 -7.24
CA SER A 176 4.10 -0.96 -7.60
C SER A 176 2.60 -0.67 -7.62
N ILE A 177 2.16 0.39 -6.95
CA ILE A 177 0.79 0.86 -7.01
C ILE A 177 0.80 2.20 -7.74
N GLY A 178 0.33 2.20 -8.98
CA GLY A 178 0.32 3.39 -9.84
C GLY A 178 -0.61 4.47 -9.30
N LYS A 179 -0.49 5.70 -9.79
CA LYS A 179 -1.20 6.89 -9.29
C LYS A 179 -2.72 6.72 -9.14
N ASN A 180 -3.35 5.95 -10.02
CA ASN A 180 -4.78 5.67 -9.97
C ASN A 180 -5.08 4.26 -9.43
N GLY A 181 -4.04 3.53 -9.04
CA GLY A 181 -4.12 2.19 -8.51
C GLY A 181 -4.48 2.17 -7.04
N THR A 182 -5.13 1.10 -6.64
CA THR A 182 -5.42 0.80 -5.23
C THR A 182 -5.20 -0.68 -4.98
N LEU A 183 -4.49 -0.99 -3.91
CA LEU A 183 -4.46 -2.32 -3.32
C LEU A 183 -5.11 -2.26 -1.94
N SER A 184 -6.18 -3.02 -1.74
CA SER A 184 -6.83 -3.21 -0.45
C SER A 184 -6.48 -4.58 0.12
N LEU A 185 -5.89 -4.61 1.31
CA LEU A 185 -5.66 -5.84 2.08
C LEU A 185 -6.82 -6.02 3.05
N THR A 186 -7.52 -7.15 2.96
CA THR A 186 -8.77 -7.39 3.69
C THR A 186 -8.65 -8.44 4.79
N GLY A 187 -7.52 -9.16 4.86
CA GLY A 187 -7.26 -10.19 5.85
C GLY A 187 -6.11 -9.86 6.78
N ALA A 188 -6.09 -10.53 7.91
CA ALA A 188 -4.96 -10.46 8.84
C ALA A 188 -3.81 -11.36 8.39
N GLY A 189 -2.59 -11.00 8.79
CA GLY A 189 -1.40 -11.83 8.61
C GLY A 189 -0.61 -11.56 7.33
N SER A 190 -0.82 -10.40 6.68
CA SER A 190 0.11 -9.95 5.64
C SER A 190 1.46 -9.62 6.25
N GLU A 191 2.54 -10.11 5.62
CA GLU A 191 3.91 -9.90 6.10
C GLU A 191 4.88 -9.88 4.91
N LEU A 192 5.75 -8.88 4.87
CA LEU A 192 6.82 -8.75 3.91
C LEU A 192 8.17 -8.63 4.63
N SER A 193 9.19 -9.34 4.12
CA SER A 193 10.55 -9.33 4.69
C SER A 193 11.63 -8.86 3.71
N ASN A 194 11.43 -9.06 2.40
CA ASN A 194 12.41 -8.75 1.36
C ASN A 194 11.80 -7.98 0.16
N SER A 195 10.66 -7.33 0.34
CA SER A 195 9.93 -6.70 -0.76
C SER A 195 9.79 -5.20 -0.60
N THR A 196 9.64 -4.50 -1.73
CA THR A 196 9.34 -3.07 -1.75
C THR A 196 7.93 -2.85 -2.29
N VAL A 197 7.15 -2.05 -1.56
CA VAL A 197 5.86 -1.52 -2.03
C VAL A 197 6.06 -0.06 -2.40
N SER A 198 5.94 0.26 -3.68
CA SER A 198 6.26 1.59 -4.21
C SER A 198 5.13 2.18 -5.05
N GLY A 199 5.29 3.42 -5.47
CA GLY A 199 4.40 4.09 -6.40
C GLY A 199 3.64 5.25 -5.78
N ALA A 200 2.69 5.82 -6.54
CA ALA A 200 1.92 6.99 -6.15
C ALA A 200 0.42 6.69 -5.92
N GLY A 201 0.06 5.42 -5.85
CA GLY A 201 -1.30 4.95 -5.57
C GLY A 201 -1.57 4.75 -4.08
N VAL A 202 -2.64 4.02 -3.79
CA VAL A 202 -3.12 3.81 -2.41
C VAL A 202 -2.91 2.36 -2.00
N LEU A 203 -2.23 2.17 -0.88
CA LEU A 203 -2.22 0.94 -0.11
C LEU A 203 -3.20 1.09 1.05
N GLN A 204 -4.29 0.33 1.00
CA GLN A 204 -5.30 0.30 2.05
C GLN A 204 -5.14 -0.97 2.90
N VAL A 205 -5.13 -0.80 4.21
CA VAL A 205 -5.27 -1.90 5.17
C VAL A 205 -6.66 -1.79 5.76
N ALA A 206 -7.55 -2.64 5.30
CA ALA A 206 -8.97 -2.58 5.64
C ALA A 206 -9.24 -2.94 7.09
N ASP A 207 -10.49 -2.75 7.53
CA ASP A 207 -10.91 -3.09 8.90
C ASP A 207 -10.58 -4.55 9.23
N ASN A 208 -9.95 -4.78 10.37
CA ASN A 208 -9.46 -6.07 10.86
C ASN A 208 -8.36 -6.74 10.01
N ALA A 209 -7.83 -6.07 8.99
CA ALA A 209 -6.65 -6.51 8.25
C ALA A 209 -5.36 -6.10 8.95
N SER A 210 -4.26 -6.75 8.59
CA SER A 210 -2.94 -6.35 9.09
C SER A 210 -1.84 -6.53 8.05
N LEU A 211 -0.85 -5.64 8.08
CA LEU A 211 0.38 -5.74 7.32
C LEU A 211 1.58 -5.44 8.22
N ALA A 212 2.54 -6.35 8.26
CA ALA A 212 3.83 -6.14 8.91
C ALA A 212 4.95 -6.07 7.87
N LEU A 213 5.80 -5.05 7.99
CA LEU A 213 7.01 -4.91 7.19
C LEU A 213 8.23 -5.18 8.07
N ASN A 214 8.91 -6.27 7.77
CA ASN A 214 10.10 -6.74 8.49
C ASN A 214 11.34 -6.70 7.59
N GLY A 215 12.49 -7.05 8.16
CA GLY A 215 13.73 -7.20 7.40
C GLY A 215 14.10 -5.95 6.61
N THR A 216 14.23 -6.08 5.30
CA THR A 216 14.54 -4.99 4.36
C THR A 216 13.31 -4.44 3.65
N SER A 217 12.12 -4.97 3.95
CA SER A 217 10.89 -4.50 3.32
C SER A 217 10.56 -3.08 3.69
N LYS A 218 10.06 -2.33 2.70
CA LYS A 218 9.75 -0.91 2.88
C LYS A 218 8.59 -0.45 2.00
N LEU A 219 8.00 0.67 2.42
CA LEU A 219 7.13 1.50 1.61
C LEU A 219 7.95 2.63 0.96
N ASP A 220 7.64 2.96 -0.30
CA ASP A 220 8.32 4.00 -1.06
C ASP A 220 7.33 4.81 -1.91
N GLY A 221 6.75 5.83 -1.31
CA GLY A 221 5.93 6.84 -1.97
C GLY A 221 4.42 6.59 -2.02
N VAL A 222 3.94 5.40 -1.67
CA VAL A 222 2.49 5.11 -1.65
C VAL A 222 1.76 5.95 -0.60
N GLN A 223 0.49 6.29 -0.86
CA GLN A 223 -0.41 6.73 0.19
C GLN A 223 -0.85 5.52 1.01
N VAL A 224 -0.89 5.66 2.32
CA VAL A 224 -1.35 4.62 3.24
C VAL A 224 -2.69 5.03 3.84
N ASP A 225 -3.66 4.12 3.77
CA ASP A 225 -4.99 4.29 4.35
C ASP A 225 -5.29 3.11 5.29
N LEU A 226 -5.49 3.41 6.57
CA LEU A 226 -5.73 2.42 7.62
C LEU A 226 -7.17 2.53 8.13
N ASP A 227 -8.03 1.60 7.72
CA ASP A 227 -9.44 1.64 8.07
C ASP A 227 -9.75 0.90 9.38
N GLY A 228 -10.67 1.44 10.14
CA GLY A 228 -11.26 0.79 11.31
C GLY A 228 -10.22 0.23 12.27
N ASN A 229 -10.14 -1.10 12.41
CA ASN A 229 -9.12 -1.81 13.19
C ASN A 229 -7.97 -2.34 12.32
N GLY A 230 -7.80 -1.82 11.11
CA GLY A 230 -6.66 -2.15 10.26
C GLY A 230 -5.34 -1.78 10.94
N MET A 231 -4.32 -2.60 10.79
CA MET A 231 -3.04 -2.41 11.47
C MET A 231 -1.87 -2.45 10.49
N LEU A 232 -1.01 -1.46 10.57
CA LEU A 232 0.29 -1.44 9.90
C LEU A 232 1.41 -1.46 10.93
N GLU A 233 2.35 -2.38 10.76
CA GLU A 233 3.58 -2.45 11.55
C GLU A 233 4.78 -2.17 10.65
N LEU A 234 5.55 -1.13 10.97
CA LEU A 234 6.78 -0.77 10.29
C LEU A 234 7.97 -1.19 11.17
N GLY A 235 8.74 -2.15 10.66
CA GLY A 235 9.94 -2.67 11.33
C GLY A 235 11.14 -1.74 11.20
N ASN A 236 12.31 -2.28 10.84
CA ASN A 236 13.58 -1.56 10.93
C ASN A 236 13.96 -0.73 9.70
N ALA A 237 13.39 -1.00 8.52
CA ALA A 237 13.73 -0.26 7.30
C ALA A 237 13.13 1.15 7.33
N ALA A 238 13.82 2.12 6.74
CA ALA A 238 13.26 3.45 6.52
C ALA A 238 12.15 3.41 5.47
N ASN A 239 11.03 4.07 5.78
CA ASN A 239 9.84 4.11 4.94
C ASN A 239 9.55 5.54 4.47
N SER A 240 9.01 5.68 3.27
CA SER A 240 8.48 6.93 2.74
C SER A 240 7.07 6.71 2.22
N ILE A 241 6.14 7.60 2.60
CA ILE A 241 4.74 7.56 2.14
C ILE A 241 4.29 8.94 1.68
N SER A 242 3.37 9.00 0.73
CA SER A 242 2.83 10.28 0.25
C SER A 242 1.72 10.85 1.12
N GLY A 243 1.28 10.15 2.14
CA GLY A 243 0.29 10.59 3.12
C GLY A 243 -0.20 9.42 3.95
N LEU A 244 -0.63 9.71 5.17
CA LEU A 244 -1.22 8.76 6.10
C LEU A 244 -2.65 9.19 6.41
N THR A 245 -3.61 8.29 6.18
CA THR A 245 -5.04 8.53 6.40
C THR A 245 -5.69 7.39 7.17
N GLY A 246 -6.92 7.61 7.63
CA GLY A 246 -7.74 6.60 8.28
C GLY A 246 -7.66 6.59 9.79
N SER A 247 -8.31 5.59 10.40
CA SER A 247 -8.49 5.46 11.85
C SER A 247 -7.87 4.21 12.46
N GLY A 248 -7.23 3.37 11.63
CA GLY A 248 -6.56 2.15 12.10
C GLY A 248 -5.29 2.42 12.90
N ALA A 249 -4.58 1.37 13.26
CA ALA A 249 -3.38 1.45 14.10
C ALA A 249 -2.09 1.47 13.28
N LEU A 250 -1.18 2.37 13.60
CA LEU A 250 0.21 2.39 13.10
C LEU A 250 1.17 2.10 14.25
N ASN A 251 1.89 0.98 14.18
CA ASN A 251 3.05 0.70 15.02
C ASN A 251 4.32 1.04 14.23
N ASN A 252 4.92 2.19 14.51
CA ASN A 252 6.10 2.67 13.79
C ASN A 252 7.37 2.45 14.62
N GLY A 253 8.12 1.39 14.30
CA GLY A 253 9.44 1.10 14.90
C GLY A 253 10.62 1.67 14.12
N SER A 254 10.38 2.39 13.01
CA SER A 254 11.40 2.84 12.06
C SER A 254 11.37 4.35 11.83
N ALA A 255 12.17 4.82 10.87
CA ALA A 255 12.06 6.17 10.33
C ALA A 255 10.96 6.18 9.25
N LEU A 256 9.91 6.97 9.45
CA LEU A 256 8.83 7.20 8.51
C LEU A 256 8.87 8.63 7.99
N GLU A 257 9.09 8.80 6.69
CA GLU A 257 8.96 10.09 6.01
C GLU A 257 7.57 10.21 5.36
N ILE A 258 6.90 11.36 5.55
CA ILE A 258 5.62 11.69 4.95
C ILE A 258 5.81 12.87 4.01
N THR A 259 5.52 12.67 2.73
CA THR A 259 5.79 13.64 1.65
C THR A 259 4.52 14.24 1.05
N THR A 260 3.41 14.25 1.79
CA THR A 260 2.12 14.73 1.25
C THR A 260 2.23 16.12 0.64
N ALA A 261 1.62 16.29 -0.54
CA ALA A 261 1.48 17.58 -1.21
C ALA A 261 0.13 18.24 -0.96
N GLY A 262 -0.85 17.47 -0.50
CA GLY A 262 -2.20 17.92 -0.13
C GLY A 262 -2.43 17.86 1.37
N ASN A 263 -3.67 17.62 1.75
CA ASN A 263 -4.06 17.43 3.15
C ASN A 263 -4.33 15.96 3.41
N ALA A 264 -3.73 15.40 4.46
CA ALA A 264 -3.96 14.04 4.91
C ALA A 264 -4.32 14.05 6.40
N LEU A 265 -5.37 13.31 6.76
CA LEU A 265 -5.85 13.19 8.14
C LEU A 265 -5.72 11.75 8.63
N TYR A 266 -4.96 11.56 9.69
CA TYR A 266 -4.88 10.32 10.42
C TYR A 266 -5.44 10.47 11.82
N GLU A 267 -6.45 9.66 12.14
CA GLU A 267 -7.19 9.70 13.42
C GLU A 267 -6.98 8.40 14.22
N GLY A 268 -6.04 7.56 13.78
CA GLY A 268 -5.78 6.26 14.37
C GLY A 268 -4.85 6.28 15.59
N SER A 269 -4.60 5.11 16.13
CA SER A 269 -3.65 4.94 17.22
C SER A 269 -2.23 4.83 16.68
N LEU A 270 -1.33 5.61 17.27
CA LEU A 270 0.09 5.62 16.95
C LEU A 270 0.89 5.01 18.11
N SER A 271 1.83 4.13 17.80
CA SER A 271 2.72 3.49 18.77
C SER A 271 4.11 3.23 18.17
N GLY A 272 5.01 2.63 18.97
CA GLY A 272 6.38 2.31 18.56
C GLY A 272 7.40 3.36 18.97
N GLU A 273 8.68 3.05 18.74
CA GLU A 273 9.84 3.84 19.18
C GLU A 273 10.58 4.51 17.99
N GLY A 274 9.88 4.72 16.87
CA GLY A 274 10.42 5.27 15.64
C GLY A 274 10.45 6.80 15.59
N SER A 275 10.48 7.30 14.36
CA SER A 275 10.36 8.73 14.08
C SER A 275 9.43 8.98 12.90
N ILE A 276 8.77 10.15 12.91
CA ILE A 276 7.95 10.63 11.81
C ILE A 276 8.50 11.97 11.36
N THR A 277 8.84 12.06 10.08
CA THR A 277 9.33 13.29 9.45
C THR A 277 8.33 13.78 8.42
N MET A 278 7.74 14.95 8.62
CA MET A 278 6.98 15.65 7.59
C MET A 278 7.96 16.37 6.64
N ASN A 279 7.97 15.98 5.37
CA ASN A 279 8.84 16.53 4.32
C ASN A 279 8.07 16.79 3.00
N GLY A 280 6.78 17.00 3.07
CA GLY A 280 5.94 17.36 1.93
C GLY A 280 5.57 18.85 1.96
N THR A 281 4.97 19.34 0.88
CA THR A 281 4.51 20.75 0.81
C THR A 281 3.11 20.95 1.38
N GLY A 282 2.39 19.90 1.66
CA GLY A 282 1.02 19.91 2.19
C GLY A 282 0.96 19.86 3.72
N THR A 283 -0.15 19.36 4.21
CA THR A 283 -0.43 19.20 5.64
C THR A 283 -0.71 17.75 5.98
N GLN A 284 0.02 17.21 6.94
CA GLN A 284 -0.34 15.95 7.61
C GLN A 284 -0.92 16.26 8.97
N VAL A 285 -2.15 15.85 9.21
CA VAL A 285 -2.81 15.94 10.52
C VAL A 285 -2.64 14.62 11.24
N LEU A 286 -2.16 14.67 12.48
CA LEU A 286 -2.14 13.54 13.43
C LEU A 286 -3.12 13.88 14.57
N LYS A 287 -4.28 13.22 14.55
CA LYS A 287 -5.35 13.40 15.55
C LYS A 287 -5.37 12.21 16.49
N GLY A 288 -5.15 12.45 17.78
CA GLY A 288 -5.11 11.40 18.77
C GLY A 288 -4.34 11.81 20.02
N ASN A 289 -3.99 10.84 20.86
CA ASN A 289 -3.25 11.11 22.10
C ASN A 289 -1.73 11.27 21.88
N GLY A 290 -1.27 11.07 20.65
CA GLY A 290 0.15 11.01 20.33
C GLY A 290 0.79 9.67 20.73
N ALA A 291 2.11 9.61 20.69
CA ALA A 291 2.89 8.45 21.10
C ALA A 291 4.22 8.88 21.70
N ILE A 292 4.42 8.61 22.98
CA ILE A 292 5.62 9.02 23.73
C ILE A 292 6.93 8.44 23.17
N GLY A 293 6.88 7.33 22.44
CA GLY A 293 8.02 6.72 21.76
C GLY A 293 8.39 7.39 20.44
N GLN A 294 7.50 8.16 19.83
CA GLN A 294 7.69 8.75 18.50
C GLN A 294 8.40 10.10 18.57
N ALA A 295 9.52 10.23 17.85
CA ALA A 295 10.18 11.50 17.59
C ALA A 295 9.57 12.16 16.35
N LEU A 296 9.14 13.41 16.46
CA LEU A 296 8.56 14.16 15.34
C LEU A 296 9.58 15.15 14.77
N SER A 297 9.61 15.26 13.45
CA SER A 297 10.38 16.25 12.71
C SER A 297 9.56 16.86 11.58
N VAL A 298 9.71 18.16 11.36
CA VAL A 298 9.09 18.88 10.23
C VAL A 298 10.19 19.58 9.47
N THR A 299 10.51 19.10 8.28
CA THR A 299 11.52 19.73 7.42
C THR A 299 10.89 20.64 6.39
N LYS A 300 9.62 20.39 6.04
CA LYS A 300 8.87 21.14 5.04
C LYS A 300 7.37 20.95 5.24
N GLY A 301 6.57 21.97 4.86
CA GLY A 301 5.11 21.95 4.97
C GLY A 301 4.61 22.06 6.41
N THR A 302 3.47 21.44 6.68
CA THR A 302 2.79 21.55 7.98
C THR A 302 2.55 20.19 8.60
N LEU A 303 2.97 20.03 9.85
CA LEU A 303 2.51 18.95 10.72
C LEU A 303 1.51 19.54 11.72
N GLU A 304 0.27 19.08 11.64
CA GLU A 304 -0.79 19.49 12.53
C GLU A 304 -1.07 18.42 13.57
N LEU A 305 -1.07 18.82 14.83
CA LEU A 305 -1.33 17.96 15.97
C LEU A 305 -2.67 18.37 16.60
N THR A 306 -3.55 17.41 16.77
CA THR A 306 -4.89 17.59 17.33
C THR A 306 -5.16 16.48 18.35
N GLY A 307 -5.79 16.80 19.47
CA GLY A 307 -6.15 15.81 20.49
C GLY A 307 -7.13 14.76 19.97
N ALA A 308 -7.32 13.70 20.76
CA ALA A 308 -8.28 12.65 20.45
C ALA A 308 -9.73 13.18 20.56
N GLU A 309 -10.60 12.69 19.69
CA GLU A 309 -12.03 12.98 19.75
C GLU A 309 -12.63 12.55 21.09
N GLY A 310 -13.39 13.45 21.72
CA GLY A 310 -13.95 13.22 23.05
C GLY A 310 -12.93 13.20 24.20
N GLY A 311 -11.65 13.47 23.92
CA GLY A 311 -10.56 13.55 24.89
C GLY A 311 -10.42 14.92 25.53
N ASN A 312 -9.35 15.09 26.30
CA ASN A 312 -9.02 16.35 26.99
C ASN A 312 -8.08 17.26 26.20
N GLY A 313 -7.83 16.96 24.92
CA GLY A 313 -6.94 17.71 24.06
C GLY A 313 -5.44 17.46 24.26
N SER A 314 -5.04 16.59 25.19
CA SER A 314 -3.64 16.33 25.48
C SER A 314 -3.02 15.38 24.44
N VAL A 315 -1.89 15.77 23.86
CA VAL A 315 -1.06 14.93 22.98
C VAL A 315 0.37 14.84 23.53
N THR A 316 1.00 13.68 23.43
CA THR A 316 2.35 13.46 23.95
C THR A 316 3.23 12.80 22.89
N TYR A 317 4.45 13.35 22.71
CA TYR A 317 5.47 12.80 21.81
C TYR A 317 6.85 12.79 22.50
N LYS A 318 7.78 11.99 21.96
CA LYS A 318 9.15 11.88 22.48
C LYS A 318 9.91 13.20 22.34
N SER A 319 9.95 13.73 21.13
CA SER A 319 10.62 14.99 20.79
C SER A 319 9.93 15.65 19.62
N LEU A 320 10.16 16.95 19.43
CA LEU A 320 9.66 17.69 18.29
C LEU A 320 10.74 18.63 17.77
N THR A 321 11.06 18.51 16.47
CA THR A 321 11.97 19.43 15.78
C THR A 321 11.29 19.99 14.54
N ALA A 322 11.56 21.26 14.21
CA ALA A 322 11.11 21.86 12.97
C ALA A 322 12.23 22.70 12.34
N GLY A 323 12.43 22.54 11.05
CA GLY A 323 13.42 23.28 10.27
C GLY A 323 12.92 24.65 9.82
N SER A 324 13.81 25.40 9.17
CA SER A 324 13.52 26.75 8.67
C SER A 324 12.33 26.76 7.69
N GLY A 325 11.32 27.57 7.99
CA GLY A 325 10.12 27.76 7.19
C GLY A 325 9.11 26.59 7.29
N ALA A 326 9.37 25.57 8.11
CA ALA A 326 8.42 24.51 8.38
C ALA A 326 7.37 24.95 9.42
N HIS A 327 6.19 24.36 9.37
CA HIS A 327 5.08 24.69 10.27
C HIS A 327 4.73 23.52 11.18
N VAL A 328 4.63 23.83 12.48
CA VAL A 328 3.96 22.97 13.45
C VAL A 328 2.67 23.67 13.85
N ARG A 329 1.53 23.00 13.73
CA ARG A 329 0.24 23.55 14.12
C ARG A 329 -0.37 22.71 15.24
N LEU A 330 -0.91 23.41 16.27
CA LEU A 330 -1.78 22.81 17.28
C LEU A 330 -3.20 23.32 17.04
N SER A 331 -4.14 22.40 16.79
CA SER A 331 -5.53 22.72 16.49
C SER A 331 -6.49 22.10 17.51
N PRO A 332 -7.60 22.75 17.86
CA PRO A 332 -8.60 22.18 18.75
C PRO A 332 -9.21 20.90 18.16
N VAL A 333 -9.69 20.01 19.02
CA VAL A 333 -10.48 18.85 18.65
C VAL A 333 -11.96 19.11 18.89
N GLY A 334 -12.81 18.66 17.97
CA GLY A 334 -14.25 18.90 17.99
C GLY A 334 -14.65 20.17 17.24
N GLU A 335 -15.92 20.54 17.34
CA GLU A 335 -16.51 21.63 16.56
C GLU A 335 -17.11 22.72 17.45
N GLY A 336 -17.18 23.93 16.88
CA GLY A 336 -17.86 25.07 17.47
C GLY A 336 -17.32 25.47 18.85
N THR A 337 -18.20 26.03 19.69
CA THR A 337 -17.83 26.53 21.03
C THR A 337 -17.40 25.42 22.00
N GLY A 338 -17.72 24.15 21.71
CA GLY A 338 -17.36 22.98 22.52
C GLY A 338 -15.99 22.39 22.19
N ALA A 339 -15.34 22.84 21.12
CA ALA A 339 -14.04 22.29 20.71
C ALA A 339 -13.00 22.44 21.83
N VAL A 340 -12.22 21.38 22.08
CA VAL A 340 -11.21 21.30 23.14
C VAL A 340 -9.85 21.72 22.61
N ASN A 341 -9.20 22.68 23.25
CA ASN A 341 -7.86 23.11 22.87
C ASN A 341 -6.84 21.99 23.04
N THR A 342 -5.99 21.82 22.03
CA THR A 342 -4.90 20.85 22.07
C THR A 342 -3.72 21.40 22.86
N THR A 343 -3.20 20.58 23.78
CA THR A 343 -1.96 20.82 24.52
C THR A 343 -0.93 19.75 24.20
N LEU A 344 0.32 20.17 24.01
CA LEU A 344 1.42 19.28 23.61
C LEU A 344 2.36 19.04 24.79
N THR A 345 2.62 17.78 25.09
CA THR A 345 3.71 17.36 25.96
C THR A 345 4.83 16.75 25.15
N VAL A 346 6.05 17.23 25.33
CA VAL A 346 7.27 16.70 24.71
C VAL A 346 8.15 16.12 25.81
N ALA A 347 8.42 14.81 25.72
CA ALA A 347 9.16 14.11 26.76
C ALA A 347 10.65 14.52 26.80
N ASN A 348 11.27 14.74 25.61
CA ASN A 348 12.71 15.01 25.52
C ASN A 348 13.09 15.89 24.34
N GLY A 349 13.12 17.19 24.55
CA GLY A 349 13.62 18.18 23.60
C GLY A 349 12.59 18.76 22.62
N LEU A 350 12.60 20.09 22.53
CA LEU A 350 11.82 20.90 21.61
C LEU A 350 12.76 21.85 20.86
N ASN A 351 12.87 21.70 19.54
CA ASN A 351 13.66 22.60 18.69
C ASN A 351 12.85 23.07 17.49
N LEU A 352 12.43 24.34 17.55
CA LEU A 352 11.64 25.00 16.50
C LEU A 352 12.41 26.15 15.84
N GLN A 353 13.73 26.07 15.80
CA GLN A 353 14.58 27.15 15.31
C GLN A 353 14.23 27.60 13.89
N ASN A 354 13.94 28.89 13.71
CA ASN A 354 13.57 29.54 12.45
C ASN A 354 12.32 28.91 11.78
N SER A 355 11.44 28.27 12.52
CA SER A 355 10.20 27.68 12.04
C SER A 355 8.97 28.50 12.41
N HIS A 356 7.79 27.96 12.12
CA HIS A 356 6.51 28.55 12.50
C HIS A 356 5.80 27.62 13.48
N LEU A 357 5.28 28.20 14.57
CA LEU A 357 4.37 27.55 15.51
C LEU A 357 3.01 28.23 15.43
N ASP A 358 2.05 27.52 14.83
CA ASP A 358 0.70 28.02 14.62
C ASP A 358 -0.23 27.47 15.71
N LEU A 359 -0.73 28.31 16.58
CA LEU A 359 -1.65 27.95 17.65
C LEU A 359 -3.07 28.37 17.26
N VAL A 360 -3.93 27.40 16.93
CA VAL A 360 -5.37 27.62 16.74
C VAL A 360 -6.06 27.34 18.06
N ILE A 361 -6.82 28.33 18.56
CA ILE A 361 -7.37 28.30 19.92
C ILE A 361 -8.88 28.52 19.86
N ASN A 362 -9.63 27.68 20.58
CA ASN A 362 -11.03 27.93 20.87
C ASN A 362 -11.10 28.91 22.05
N THR A 363 -11.37 30.20 21.77
CA THR A 363 -11.45 31.27 22.77
C THR A 363 -12.77 31.30 23.51
N ASN A 364 -13.74 30.47 23.14
CA ASN A 364 -15.05 30.42 23.80
C ASN A 364 -15.09 29.53 25.05
N ARG A 365 -13.95 28.93 25.42
CA ARG A 365 -13.86 28.05 26.58
C ARG A 365 -13.46 28.81 27.83
N ASP A 366 -14.15 28.50 28.95
CA ASP A 366 -13.85 29.07 30.25
C ASP A 366 -12.53 28.53 30.86
N ASP A 367 -12.06 27.36 30.35
CA ASP A 367 -10.82 26.70 30.78
C ASP A 367 -9.62 27.07 29.88
N LEU A 368 -9.72 28.14 29.11
CA LEU A 368 -8.62 28.64 28.28
C LEU A 368 -7.37 28.86 29.12
N PHE A 369 -6.28 28.19 28.74
CA PHE A 369 -5.01 28.23 29.47
C PHE A 369 -5.03 27.67 30.92
N SER A 370 -5.98 26.79 31.24
CA SER A 370 -5.94 26.03 32.50
C SER A 370 -4.71 25.14 32.62
N SER A 371 -4.06 24.84 31.49
CA SER A 371 -2.81 24.09 31.38
C SER A 371 -1.85 24.80 30.42
N PRO A 372 -0.52 24.61 30.53
CA PRO A 372 0.43 25.08 29.54
C PRO A 372 0.09 24.52 28.15
N VAL A 373 0.21 25.37 27.10
CA VAL A 373 -0.02 24.94 25.70
C VAL A 373 1.01 23.92 25.26
N ILE A 374 2.27 24.12 25.66
CA ILE A 374 3.37 23.19 25.43
C ILE A 374 4.12 22.96 26.73
N THR A 375 4.36 21.70 27.05
CA THR A 375 5.18 21.26 28.19
C THR A 375 6.35 20.43 27.68
N VAL A 376 7.57 20.80 28.05
CA VAL A 376 8.79 20.02 27.79
C VAL A 376 9.26 19.41 29.09
N GLN A 377 9.25 18.08 29.20
CA GLN A 377 9.57 17.39 30.46
C GLN A 377 11.07 17.28 30.71
N ALA A 378 11.86 17.12 29.64
CA ALA A 378 13.32 17.00 29.71
C ALA A 378 13.94 17.45 28.38
N GLY A 379 15.27 17.61 28.36
CA GLY A 379 16.02 18.00 27.18
C GLY A 379 16.00 19.50 26.91
N ASP A 380 16.64 19.88 25.79
CA ASP A 380 16.83 21.28 25.43
C ASP A 380 15.57 21.86 24.79
N VAL A 381 15.37 23.15 24.99
CA VAL A 381 14.33 23.96 24.31
C VAL A 381 15.03 25.04 23.49
N ASN A 382 14.80 25.04 22.18
CA ASN A 382 15.31 26.06 21.26
C ASN A 382 14.16 26.64 20.44
N LEU A 383 13.88 27.92 20.64
CA LEU A 383 12.87 28.68 19.92
C LEU A 383 13.46 29.89 19.18
N ASP A 384 14.78 29.90 18.95
CA ASP A 384 15.47 31.01 18.28
C ASP A 384 14.92 31.23 16.87
N GLY A 385 14.44 32.45 16.60
CA GLY A 385 13.87 32.80 15.31
C GLY A 385 12.53 32.14 14.98
N THR A 386 11.90 31.46 15.95
CA THR A 386 10.55 30.88 15.77
C THR A 386 9.51 31.99 15.68
N THR A 387 8.66 31.95 14.65
CA THR A 387 7.47 32.79 14.56
C THR A 387 6.30 32.05 15.21
N VAL A 388 5.66 32.68 16.20
CA VAL A 388 4.44 32.15 16.83
C VAL A 388 3.25 32.93 16.33
N SER A 389 2.26 32.24 15.73
CA SER A 389 0.98 32.82 15.34
C SER A 389 -0.14 32.30 16.23
N LEU A 390 -1.09 33.16 16.53
CA LEU A 390 -2.31 32.83 17.28
C LEU A 390 -3.49 33.07 16.36
N GLY A 391 -4.28 32.04 16.12
CA GLY A 391 -5.55 32.11 15.39
C GLY A 391 -6.68 31.63 16.26
N SER A 392 -7.89 32.11 15.98
CA SER A 392 -9.11 31.58 16.57
C SER A 392 -9.69 30.46 15.74
N LEU A 393 -10.47 29.58 16.38
CA LEU A 393 -11.23 28.54 15.67
C LEU A 393 -12.16 29.24 14.64
N GLY A 394 -12.00 28.87 13.35
CA GLY A 394 -12.70 29.47 12.22
C GLY A 394 -11.86 30.42 11.35
N ASP A 395 -10.65 30.79 11.78
CA ASP A 395 -9.74 31.65 10.97
C ASP A 395 -8.93 30.81 9.92
N TYR A 396 -9.04 29.49 9.96
CA TYR A 396 -8.26 28.55 9.14
C TYR A 396 -9.13 27.52 8.39
N ASP A 397 -10.37 27.85 8.06
CA ASP A 397 -11.27 27.04 7.23
C ASP A 397 -10.84 26.95 5.75
#